data_592edb80696f527dc79e7ffa5dfa2aa6
#
_entry.id   592edb80696f527dc79e7ffa5dfa2aa6
#
_cell.length_a   1.000
_cell.length_b   1.000
_cell.length_c   1.000
_cell.angle_alpha   90.00
_cell.angle_beta   90.00
_cell.angle_gamma   90.00
#
_symmetry.space_group_name_H-M   'P 1'
#
loop_
_entity.id
_entity.type
_entity.pdbx_description
1 polymer ?
#
loop_
_entity_poly.entity_id
_entity_poly.type
_entity_poly.pdbx_seq_one_letter_code
_entity_poly.pdbx_strand_id
1 'polypeptide(L)'
;MNRLFSSQTPNQSPRTLLALILASLVFALAPTTAEGSSGIIPSANGKYPVGCSNVEQDFSRLRAGAAPSDYWEGNPLSDGSHYVTELLVSPANALTFKVNVPKASEIDVFAKQGGNQLQYAAITCYPTTAANTRADYVLPSGVSVSKMQRGAEVPLIATNPEVTDGKWPLMVLSHGLAGSPLGDDYVQVMARLAAEGYVVFAPFHADARYSRIHIDDVNDAFYVLTKYSEIAEMESIRPLGLKQGLDYILSKPEYANTVDQDKIVGFGASLGGMAIMLVQGAKITASWGGAERVIVRDNRYKAVVGYVPYSGQSFLPAFGDSNGGVRSVRVPYLGIGGTADVVAPISRISQMVSALSGSKYFVTIEGMPHGFRVQDAPEVFGWTFSFLSAHLSRDQADRVAFHAMTSIPGGADDRVLLRKTLGWGSRDELEVVEFSTGSTKKYFMTGRPDEIAALDGLPSLWARTGLRMATFRTDAPLGAPMCRFYARDGAAISTHFYSTTPSDCALLKAQSWAQDEGVAMRALNVSQVNASLSPTCANDTTKVVRLFNRTTINHRYLTDSQLALMTLAPEWTVDGAVYCAAKYEN
;
A
#
# COMPACT_ATOMS: atom_id res chain seq x y z
N MET A 1 41.95 18.78 -40.85
CA MET A 1 42.52 19.25 -39.58
C MET A 1 41.53 18.93 -38.48
N ASN A 2 41.78 17.82 -37.81
CA ASN A 2 40.94 17.28 -36.72
C ASN A 2 41.23 18.02 -35.40
N ARG A 3 40.20 18.38 -34.67
CA ARG A 3 40.29 18.55 -33.21
C ARG A 3 39.08 17.84 -32.56
N LEU A 4 39.41 16.76 -31.91
CA LEU A 4 38.60 16.01 -30.96
C LEU A 4 38.34 16.86 -29.70
N PHE A 5 37.08 16.99 -29.31
CA PHE A 5 36.73 17.44 -27.95
C PHE A 5 36.52 16.19 -27.09
N SER A 6 37.44 15.95 -26.17
CA SER A 6 37.29 15.00 -25.09
C SER A 6 36.49 15.66 -23.95
N SER A 7 35.33 15.17 -23.64
CA SER A 7 34.58 15.51 -22.44
C SER A 7 35.22 14.81 -21.24
N GLN A 8 35.97 15.54 -20.43
CA GLN A 8 36.36 15.08 -19.10
C GLN A 8 35.19 15.27 -18.13
N THR A 9 34.68 14.18 -17.61
CA THR A 9 33.86 14.18 -16.39
C THR A 9 34.72 14.59 -15.20
N PRO A 10 34.29 15.52 -14.34
CA PRO A 10 35.08 15.87 -13.16
C PRO A 10 35.11 14.68 -12.21
N ASN A 11 36.33 14.20 -11.95
CA ASN A 11 36.63 13.16 -10.98
C ASN A 11 36.34 13.75 -9.57
N GLN A 12 35.17 13.51 -9.03
CA GLN A 12 34.86 13.94 -7.65
C GLN A 12 35.69 13.09 -6.69
N SER A 13 36.44 13.75 -5.84
CA SER A 13 37.26 13.07 -4.86
C SER A 13 36.40 12.26 -3.88
N PRO A 14 36.86 11.12 -3.33
CA PRO A 14 36.12 10.35 -2.34
C PRO A 14 35.68 11.16 -1.12
N ARG A 15 36.40 12.22 -0.79
CA ARG A 15 36.03 13.14 0.31
C ARG A 15 34.82 14.01 -0.01
N THR A 16 34.63 14.43 -1.26
CA THR A 16 33.45 15.21 -1.68
C THR A 16 32.21 14.32 -1.73
N LEU A 17 32.37 13.07 -2.14
CA LEU A 17 31.28 12.10 -2.11
C LEU A 17 30.86 11.76 -0.68
N LEU A 18 31.83 11.59 0.23
CA LEU A 18 31.58 11.34 1.65
C LEU A 18 30.90 12.53 2.33
N ALA A 19 31.29 13.77 2.01
CA ALA A 19 30.67 14.98 2.54
C ALA A 19 29.22 15.16 2.04
N LEU A 20 28.92 14.81 0.79
CA LEU A 20 27.55 14.81 0.25
C LEU A 20 26.69 13.69 0.86
N ILE A 21 27.27 12.52 1.12
CA ILE A 21 26.61 11.40 1.81
C ILE A 21 26.30 11.79 3.25
N LEU A 22 27.25 12.37 3.97
CA LEU A 22 27.07 12.87 5.33
C LEU A 22 26.02 13.98 5.40
N ALA A 23 26.04 14.93 4.46
CA ALA A 23 25.04 15.99 4.40
C ALA A 23 23.63 15.43 4.17
N SER A 24 23.47 14.43 3.30
CA SER A 24 22.18 13.79 3.05
C SER A 24 21.65 12.98 4.24
N LEU A 25 22.54 12.34 4.99
CA LEU A 25 22.21 11.61 6.22
C LEU A 25 21.92 12.57 7.38
N VAL A 26 22.67 13.65 7.50
CA VAL A 26 22.47 14.70 8.51
C VAL A 26 21.08 15.32 8.40
N PHE A 27 20.61 15.59 7.16
CA PHE A 27 19.26 16.09 6.96
C PHE A 27 18.17 15.02 7.14
N ALA A 28 18.50 13.73 6.92
CA ALA A 28 17.55 12.64 7.11
C ALA A 28 17.41 12.21 8.57
N LEU A 29 18.41 12.47 9.39
CA LEU A 29 18.50 12.01 10.78
C LEU A 29 18.60 13.19 11.78
N ALA A 30 18.65 14.44 11.30
CA ALA A 30 18.45 15.55 12.22
C ALA A 30 17.15 15.25 12.96
N PRO A 31 17.15 15.17 14.30
CA PRO A 31 15.90 15.30 15.01
C PRO A 31 15.33 16.58 14.43
N THR A 32 14.20 16.49 13.75
CA THR A 32 13.37 17.67 13.65
C THR A 32 13.16 18.00 15.10
N THR A 33 14.00 18.91 15.65
CA THR A 33 13.54 19.68 16.79
C THR A 33 12.19 20.09 16.28
N ALA A 34 11.18 19.41 16.80
CA ALA A 34 9.83 19.76 16.49
C ALA A 34 9.77 21.24 16.84
N GLU A 35 10.07 22.08 15.84
CA GLU A 35 9.57 23.43 15.87
C GLU A 35 8.10 23.15 16.03
N GLY A 36 7.68 23.25 17.28
CA GLY A 36 6.42 22.75 17.73
C GLY A 36 5.38 23.22 16.74
N SER A 37 4.95 22.34 15.87
CA SER A 37 3.71 22.59 15.19
C SER A 37 2.68 22.55 16.31
N SER A 38 2.47 23.70 16.94
CA SER A 38 1.38 23.95 17.86
C SER A 38 0.03 23.79 17.14
N GLY A 39 0.04 23.01 16.08
CA GLY A 39 -1.08 22.81 15.23
C GLY A 39 -1.84 21.57 15.64
N ILE A 40 -3.05 21.77 16.15
CA ILE A 40 -4.02 20.70 16.42
C ILE A 40 -4.59 20.24 15.08
N ILE A 41 -4.39 18.95 14.71
CA ILE A 41 -5.15 18.33 13.62
C ILE A 41 -6.60 18.23 14.09
N PRO A 42 -7.58 18.91 13.48
CA PRO A 42 -8.92 18.97 14.03
C PRO A 42 -9.62 17.61 13.97
N SER A 43 -9.64 16.87 15.06
CA SER A 43 -10.60 15.78 15.24
C SER A 43 -12.03 16.32 15.43
N ALA A 44 -12.15 17.60 15.77
CA ALA A 44 -13.43 18.28 15.99
C ALA A 44 -14.41 18.21 14.81
N ASN A 45 -13.90 18.11 13.59
CA ASN A 45 -14.72 18.00 12.37
C ASN A 45 -15.10 16.57 12.02
N GLY A 46 -14.69 15.57 12.81
CA GLY A 46 -15.05 14.17 12.58
C GLY A 46 -16.51 13.88 12.97
N LYS A 47 -17.02 12.79 12.48
CA LYS A 47 -18.42 12.35 12.69
C LYS A 47 -18.68 11.86 14.11
N TYR A 48 -17.66 11.29 14.77
CA TYR A 48 -17.80 10.62 16.05
C TYR A 48 -16.86 11.21 17.13
N PRO A 49 -17.28 11.24 18.39
CA PRO A 49 -16.36 11.34 19.51
C PRO A 49 -15.39 10.17 19.53
N VAL A 50 -14.18 10.36 20.04
CA VAL A 50 -13.11 9.38 20.03
C VAL A 50 -12.81 8.89 21.44
N GLY A 51 -12.81 7.58 21.62
CA GLY A 51 -12.27 6.91 22.79
C GLY A 51 -10.94 6.26 22.42
N CYS A 52 -9.99 6.23 23.36
CA CYS A 52 -8.74 5.51 23.16
C CYS A 52 -8.40 4.65 24.37
N SER A 53 -7.89 3.44 24.11
CA SER A 53 -7.32 2.59 25.16
C SER A 53 -5.87 2.96 25.44
N ASN A 54 -5.48 2.92 26.72
CA ASN A 54 -4.08 3.01 27.15
C ASN A 54 -3.35 4.33 26.83
N VAL A 55 -4.06 5.44 26.69
CA VAL A 55 -3.45 6.75 26.47
C VAL A 55 -3.04 7.45 27.76
N GLU A 56 -3.64 7.08 28.91
CA GLU A 56 -3.34 7.73 30.19
C GLU A 56 -2.02 7.24 30.76
N GLN A 57 -1.15 8.20 31.07
CA GLN A 57 0.16 7.97 31.62
C GLN A 57 0.36 8.74 32.94
N ASP A 58 1.08 8.14 33.85
CA ASP A 58 1.52 8.73 35.09
C ASP A 58 2.98 9.15 35.00
N PHE A 59 3.22 10.40 34.61
CA PHE A 59 4.57 10.92 34.45
C PHE A 59 5.31 11.13 35.78
N SER A 60 4.65 10.96 36.94
CA SER A 60 5.37 10.92 38.22
C SER A 60 6.29 9.70 38.35
N ARG A 61 6.10 8.68 37.50
CA ARG A 61 6.92 7.48 37.45
C ARG A 61 8.17 7.63 36.55
N LEU A 62 8.35 8.79 35.92
CA LEU A 62 9.57 9.04 35.15
C LEU A 62 10.78 9.00 36.09
N ARG A 63 11.83 8.33 35.66
CA ARG A 63 13.11 8.38 36.36
C ARG A 63 13.76 9.76 36.19
N ALA A 64 14.60 10.13 37.14
CA ALA A 64 15.31 11.39 37.08
C ALA A 64 16.11 11.56 35.78
N GLY A 65 15.82 12.61 35.03
CA GLY A 65 16.47 12.94 33.78
C GLY A 65 15.89 12.23 32.54
N ALA A 66 14.88 11.38 32.69
CA ALA A 66 14.21 10.74 31.56
C ALA A 66 13.02 11.58 31.06
N ALA A 67 12.80 11.57 29.76
CA ALA A 67 11.64 12.14 29.10
C ALA A 67 10.56 11.07 28.83
N PRO A 68 9.29 11.42 28.62
CA PRO A 68 8.27 10.48 28.20
C PRO A 68 8.63 9.70 26.93
N SER A 69 9.30 10.35 25.98
CA SER A 69 9.79 9.74 24.72
C SER A 69 10.73 8.56 24.96
N ASP A 70 11.57 8.59 25.99
CA ASP A 70 12.48 7.50 26.31
C ASP A 70 11.72 6.19 26.58
N TYR A 71 10.54 6.29 27.20
CA TYR A 71 9.68 5.16 27.46
C TYR A 71 8.88 4.73 26.22
N TRP A 72 8.49 5.68 25.38
CA TRP A 72 7.73 5.38 24.17
C TRP A 72 8.58 4.69 23.11
N GLU A 73 9.81 5.14 22.95
CA GLU A 73 10.80 4.56 22.03
C GLU A 73 11.49 3.32 22.62
N GLY A 74 11.42 3.17 23.95
CA GLY A 74 12.08 2.11 24.68
C GLY A 74 13.59 2.28 24.73
N ASN A 75 14.07 3.51 24.95
CA ASN A 75 15.49 3.82 24.96
C ASN A 75 16.26 2.97 25.97
N PRO A 76 17.40 2.38 25.60
CA PRO A 76 18.26 1.63 26.51
C PRO A 76 19.04 2.62 27.38
N LEU A 77 18.69 2.73 28.65
CA LEU A 77 19.49 3.44 29.64
C LEU A 77 20.52 2.49 30.28
N SER A 78 21.45 3.05 31.08
CA SER A 78 22.52 2.29 31.73
C SER A 78 22.03 1.15 32.65
N ASP A 79 20.82 1.24 33.14
CA ASP A 79 20.16 0.28 34.03
C ASP A 79 19.11 -0.61 33.37
N GLY A 80 19.04 -0.60 32.06
CA GLY A 80 18.06 -1.33 31.25
C GLY A 80 17.26 -0.42 30.37
N SER A 81 16.34 -0.98 29.60
CA SER A 81 15.46 -0.22 28.73
C SER A 81 14.12 0.08 29.41
N HIS A 82 13.70 1.33 29.36
CA HIS A 82 12.35 1.74 29.72
C HIS A 82 11.34 1.32 28.67
N TYR A 83 10.09 1.22 29.04
CA TYR A 83 9.02 0.97 28.10
C TYR A 83 7.70 1.62 28.55
N VAL A 84 6.85 1.97 27.60
CA VAL A 84 5.59 2.69 27.85
C VAL A 84 4.71 2.03 28.92
N THR A 85 4.75 0.72 29.07
CA THR A 85 3.96 -0.01 30.08
C THR A 85 4.29 0.39 31.51
N GLU A 86 5.47 0.96 31.77
CA GLU A 86 5.87 1.45 33.09
C GLU A 86 5.14 2.75 33.46
N LEU A 87 4.77 3.55 32.46
CA LEU A 87 4.07 4.82 32.65
C LEU A 87 2.54 4.70 32.68
N LEU A 88 1.97 3.59 32.16
CA LEU A 88 0.52 3.47 32.06
C LEU A 88 -0.16 3.56 33.43
N VAL A 89 -1.21 4.38 33.54
CA VAL A 89 -2.01 4.49 34.77
C VAL A 89 -2.65 3.14 35.13
N SER A 90 -3.12 2.40 34.13
CA SER A 90 -3.74 1.09 34.30
C SER A 90 -2.97 -0.01 33.55
N PRO A 91 -1.77 -0.43 34.01
CA PRO A 91 -0.94 -1.41 33.30
C PRO A 91 -1.63 -2.77 33.10
N ALA A 92 -2.53 -3.17 33.99
CA ALA A 92 -3.30 -4.41 33.87
C ALA A 92 -4.24 -4.44 32.65
N ASN A 93 -4.67 -3.27 32.18
CA ASN A 93 -5.54 -3.10 31.02
C ASN A 93 -4.73 -2.80 29.74
N ALA A 94 -3.40 -2.84 29.81
CA ALA A 94 -2.55 -2.55 28.67
C ALA A 94 -2.77 -3.55 27.53
N LEU A 95 -2.87 -3.04 26.32
CA LEU A 95 -2.84 -3.87 25.12
C LEU A 95 -1.38 -4.30 24.87
N THR A 96 -1.02 -5.46 25.42
CA THR A 96 0.33 -6.02 25.25
C THR A 96 0.27 -7.35 24.55
N PHE A 97 1.22 -7.61 23.66
CA PHE A 97 1.31 -8.85 22.92
C PHE A 97 2.77 -9.23 22.67
N LYS A 98 2.97 -10.44 22.25
CA LYS A 98 4.31 -10.97 21.97
C LYS A 98 4.51 -11.08 20.47
N VAL A 99 5.70 -10.68 20.02
CA VAL A 99 6.14 -10.79 18.63
C VAL A 99 7.22 -11.86 18.56
N ASN A 100 6.92 -12.95 17.87
CA ASN A 100 7.88 -14.01 17.63
C ASN A 100 8.74 -13.63 16.43
N VAL A 101 10.05 -13.57 16.62
CA VAL A 101 11.00 -13.26 15.55
C VAL A 101 11.50 -14.60 14.96
N PRO A 102 11.44 -14.79 13.63
CA PRO A 102 11.98 -15.98 12.98
C PRO A 102 13.46 -16.17 13.31
N LYS A 103 13.93 -17.41 13.31
CA LYS A 103 15.37 -17.68 13.54
C LYS A 103 16.20 -17.15 12.38
N ALA A 104 17.46 -16.79 12.64
CA ALA A 104 18.39 -16.38 11.60
C ALA A 104 18.62 -17.45 10.51
N SER A 105 18.40 -18.73 10.83
CA SER A 105 18.42 -19.82 9.84
C SER A 105 17.22 -19.83 8.89
N GLU A 106 16.12 -19.14 9.24
CA GLU A 106 14.92 -19.01 8.43
C GLU A 106 14.95 -17.72 7.63
N ILE A 107 15.29 -16.60 8.28
CA ILE A 107 15.48 -15.29 7.65
C ILE A 107 16.75 -14.66 8.23
N ASP A 108 17.80 -14.60 7.46
CA ASP A 108 19.16 -14.22 7.86
C ASP A 108 19.32 -12.77 8.33
N VAL A 109 18.33 -11.90 8.09
CA VAL A 109 18.32 -10.52 8.59
C VAL A 109 18.21 -10.46 10.14
N PHE A 110 17.66 -11.50 10.78
CA PHE A 110 17.47 -11.54 12.24
C PHE A 110 18.69 -12.09 12.97
N ALA A 111 19.82 -11.40 12.86
CA ALA A 111 21.08 -11.86 13.43
C ALA A 111 21.13 -11.76 14.98
N LYS A 112 20.48 -10.74 15.57
CA LYS A 112 20.49 -10.49 17.02
C LYS A 112 19.22 -10.96 17.72
N GLN A 113 18.07 -10.73 17.11
CA GLN A 113 16.76 -11.01 17.70
C GLN A 113 16.16 -12.34 17.22
N GLY A 114 16.82 -13.03 16.31
CA GLY A 114 16.32 -14.27 15.73
C GLY A 114 16.01 -15.35 16.76
N GLY A 115 14.78 -15.87 16.73
CA GLY A 115 14.27 -16.86 17.69
C GLY A 115 13.77 -16.26 19.01
N ASN A 116 13.90 -14.96 19.23
CA ASN A 116 13.42 -14.29 20.43
C ASN A 116 11.91 -14.00 20.34
N GLN A 117 11.31 -13.81 21.52
CA GLN A 117 9.96 -13.33 21.68
C GLN A 117 10.01 -11.92 22.29
N LEU A 118 9.60 -10.91 21.50
CA LEU A 118 9.65 -9.52 21.89
C LEU A 118 8.31 -9.08 22.48
N GLN A 119 8.35 -8.29 23.56
CA GLN A 119 7.16 -7.75 24.18
C GLN A 119 6.77 -6.41 23.54
N TYR A 120 5.58 -6.34 22.97
CA TYR A 120 5.01 -5.14 22.36
C TYR A 120 3.85 -4.59 23.18
N ALA A 121 3.70 -3.28 23.15
CA ALA A 121 2.50 -2.58 23.60
C ALA A 121 1.81 -1.92 22.40
N ALA A 122 0.54 -1.64 22.54
CA ALA A 122 -0.25 -0.93 21.54
C ALA A 122 -1.29 -0.02 22.21
N ILE A 123 -1.79 0.94 21.43
CA ILE A 123 -3.02 1.65 21.74
C ILE A 123 -4.03 1.47 20.63
N THR A 124 -5.31 1.66 20.96
CA THR A 124 -6.38 1.75 19.98
C THR A 124 -7.16 3.03 20.20
N CYS A 125 -7.54 3.70 19.11
CA CYS A 125 -8.53 4.78 19.13
C CYS A 125 -9.72 4.36 18.26
N TYR A 126 -10.92 4.73 18.67
CA TYR A 126 -12.16 4.25 18.07
C TYR A 126 -13.33 5.21 18.28
N PRO A 127 -14.38 5.11 17.46
CA PRO A 127 -15.62 5.85 17.68
C PRO A 127 -16.25 5.49 19.04
N THR A 128 -16.62 6.50 19.82
CA THR A 128 -17.32 6.33 21.10
C THR A 128 -18.60 7.15 21.16
N THR A 129 -19.35 7.02 22.24
CA THR A 129 -20.61 7.73 22.42
C THR A 129 -20.42 9.16 22.92
N ALA A 130 -21.28 10.07 22.49
CA ALA A 130 -21.32 11.44 23.01
C ALA A 130 -21.77 11.51 24.50
N ALA A 131 -22.30 10.40 25.04
CA ALA A 131 -22.69 10.31 26.45
C ALA A 131 -21.50 10.18 27.40
N ASN A 132 -20.29 9.98 26.91
CA ASN A 132 -19.11 10.02 27.75
C ASN A 132 -18.80 11.44 28.19
N THR A 133 -18.80 11.66 29.52
CA THR A 133 -18.55 12.97 30.14
C THR A 133 -17.10 13.13 30.63
N ARG A 134 -16.20 12.22 30.26
CA ARG A 134 -14.79 12.33 30.65
C ARG A 134 -14.12 13.53 29.99
N ALA A 135 -13.12 14.06 30.64
CA ALA A 135 -12.32 15.14 30.10
C ALA A 135 -11.58 14.68 28.83
N ASP A 136 -11.38 15.62 27.92
CA ASP A 136 -10.54 15.38 26.74
C ASP A 136 -9.11 15.01 27.14
N TYR A 137 -8.45 14.23 26.31
CA TYR A 137 -7.05 13.86 26.52
C TYR A 137 -6.16 15.09 26.32
N VAL A 138 -5.24 15.28 27.25
CA VAL A 138 -4.23 16.34 27.19
C VAL A 138 -2.89 15.70 26.86
N LEU A 139 -2.28 16.15 25.75
CA LEU A 139 -0.97 15.73 25.32
C LEU A 139 0.11 16.11 26.34
N PRO A 140 1.30 15.46 26.32
CA PRO A 140 2.42 15.89 27.17
C PRO A 140 2.82 17.35 26.99
N SER A 141 2.62 17.90 25.79
CA SER A 141 2.80 19.33 25.48
C SER A 141 1.79 20.27 26.14
N GLY A 142 0.75 19.74 26.81
CA GLY A 142 -0.33 20.51 27.40
C GLY A 142 -1.48 20.83 26.46
N VAL A 143 -1.43 20.38 25.20
CA VAL A 143 -2.50 20.60 24.21
C VAL A 143 -3.63 19.61 24.43
N SER A 144 -4.88 20.09 24.50
CA SER A 144 -6.07 19.24 24.57
C SER A 144 -6.48 18.77 23.18
N VAL A 145 -6.68 17.47 23.04
CA VAL A 145 -7.18 16.87 21.79
C VAL A 145 -8.71 16.84 21.83
N SER A 146 -9.33 17.75 21.09
CA SER A 146 -10.78 17.91 21.07
C SER A 146 -11.50 16.61 20.71
N LYS A 147 -12.56 16.30 21.48
CA LYS A 147 -13.40 15.09 21.37
C LYS A 147 -12.67 13.76 21.59
N MET A 148 -11.40 13.74 21.92
CA MET A 148 -10.70 12.55 22.33
C MET A 148 -10.83 12.36 23.84
N GLN A 149 -11.55 11.33 24.24
CA GLN A 149 -11.89 11.10 25.64
C GLN A 149 -10.90 10.16 26.32
N ARG A 150 -10.64 10.41 27.59
CA ARG A 150 -9.67 9.66 28.39
C ARG A 150 -10.21 8.29 28.81
N GLY A 151 -9.28 7.37 28.99
CA GLY A 151 -9.48 6.11 29.70
C GLY A 151 -9.87 4.93 28.82
N ALA A 152 -9.38 3.75 29.21
CA ALA A 152 -9.62 2.49 28.53
C ALA A 152 -11.06 1.96 28.70
N GLU A 153 -11.82 2.52 29.63
CA GLU A 153 -13.22 2.17 29.90
C GLU A 153 -14.23 2.94 29.05
N VAL A 154 -13.76 3.85 28.18
CA VAL A 154 -14.61 4.49 27.18
C VAL A 154 -14.99 3.43 26.15
N PRO A 155 -16.27 3.09 26.01
CA PRO A 155 -16.66 1.97 25.17
C PRO A 155 -16.55 2.34 23.70
N LEU A 156 -16.06 1.39 22.90
CA LEU A 156 -16.26 1.37 21.46
C LEU A 156 -17.76 1.28 21.18
N ILE A 157 -18.29 2.05 20.24
CA ILE A 157 -19.65 1.89 19.76
C ILE A 157 -19.74 0.52 19.08
N ALA A 158 -20.59 -0.37 19.61
CA ALA A 158 -20.67 -1.76 19.17
C ALA A 158 -21.18 -1.89 17.73
N THR A 159 -21.97 -0.90 17.27
CA THR A 159 -22.60 -0.95 15.94
C THR A 159 -22.35 0.34 15.20
N ASN A 160 -21.74 0.24 14.00
CA ASN A 160 -21.58 1.34 13.08
C ASN A 160 -22.94 1.69 12.44
N PRO A 161 -23.50 2.89 12.67
CA PRO A 161 -24.81 3.26 12.15
C PRO A 161 -24.84 3.54 10.63
N GLU A 162 -23.66 3.71 10.01
CA GLU A 162 -23.56 4.08 8.59
C GLU A 162 -23.56 2.87 7.64
N VAL A 163 -23.43 1.64 8.18
CA VAL A 163 -23.36 0.41 7.36
C VAL A 163 -24.34 -0.63 7.85
N THR A 164 -24.90 -1.39 6.93
CA THR A 164 -25.94 -2.38 7.19
C THR A 164 -25.50 -3.52 8.11
N ASP A 165 -24.22 -3.93 8.02
CA ASP A 165 -23.65 -4.98 8.86
C ASP A 165 -23.20 -4.48 10.24
N GLY A 166 -23.27 -3.18 10.47
CA GLY A 166 -22.96 -2.55 11.75
C GLY A 166 -21.50 -2.63 12.18
N LYS A 167 -20.57 -2.94 11.26
CA LYS A 167 -19.17 -3.15 11.59
C LYS A 167 -18.26 -1.99 11.14
N TRP A 168 -17.19 -1.76 11.91
CA TRP A 168 -16.23 -0.69 11.66
C TRP A 168 -15.04 -1.18 10.82
N PRO A 169 -14.52 -0.38 9.88
CA PRO A 169 -13.22 -0.66 9.27
C PRO A 169 -12.11 -0.59 10.32
N LEU A 170 -11.13 -1.48 10.21
CA LEU A 170 -9.95 -1.51 11.07
C LEU A 170 -8.75 -0.92 10.33
N MET A 171 -8.10 0.06 10.94
CA MET A 171 -6.85 0.63 10.44
C MET A 171 -5.68 0.24 11.32
N VAL A 172 -4.64 -0.31 10.72
CA VAL A 172 -3.36 -0.56 11.38
C VAL A 172 -2.44 0.62 11.06
N LEU A 173 -2.07 1.38 12.11
CA LEU A 173 -1.19 2.54 11.98
C LEU A 173 0.23 2.20 12.40
N SER A 174 1.21 2.63 11.59
CA SER A 174 2.64 2.48 11.87
C SER A 174 3.31 3.85 11.89
N HIS A 175 3.91 4.21 13.02
CA HIS A 175 4.60 5.49 13.21
C HIS A 175 6.02 5.50 12.59
N GLY A 176 6.59 6.70 12.41
CA GLY A 176 7.94 6.91 11.90
C GLY A 176 9.05 6.42 12.84
N LEU A 177 10.30 6.61 12.42
CA LEU A 177 11.48 6.38 13.28
C LEU A 177 11.45 7.37 14.45
N ALA A 178 11.88 6.90 15.64
CA ALA A 178 11.85 7.67 16.87
C ALA A 178 10.46 8.26 17.23
N GLY A 179 9.40 7.79 16.58
CA GLY A 179 8.03 8.17 16.84
C GLY A 179 7.35 7.24 17.84
N SER A 180 6.12 7.59 18.17
CA SER A 180 5.29 6.83 19.10
C SER A 180 3.82 7.09 18.77
N PRO A 181 2.90 6.13 18.98
CA PRO A 181 1.47 6.40 18.89
C PRO A 181 0.99 7.48 19.89
N LEU A 182 1.78 7.78 20.91
CA LEU A 182 1.51 8.82 21.91
C LEU A 182 2.27 10.12 21.66
N GLY A 183 3.09 10.19 20.60
CA GLY A 183 3.65 11.46 20.14
C GLY A 183 2.53 12.41 19.71
N ASP A 184 2.73 13.71 19.94
CA ASP A 184 1.69 14.74 19.75
C ASP A 184 1.02 14.66 18.37
N ASP A 185 1.80 14.44 17.31
CA ASP A 185 1.26 14.32 15.95
C ASP A 185 0.47 13.03 15.75
N TYR A 186 1.02 11.90 16.20
CA TYR A 186 0.40 10.59 15.93
C TYR A 186 -0.90 10.38 16.68
N VAL A 187 -0.98 10.82 17.94
CA VAL A 187 -2.23 10.71 18.70
C VAL A 187 -3.34 11.55 18.05
N GLN A 188 -3.00 12.72 17.52
CA GLN A 188 -3.95 13.57 16.79
C GLN A 188 -4.39 12.94 15.46
N VAL A 189 -3.43 12.32 14.72
CA VAL A 189 -3.75 11.55 13.52
C VAL A 189 -4.70 10.39 13.84
N MET A 190 -4.41 9.63 14.89
CA MET A 190 -5.28 8.53 15.32
C MET A 190 -6.68 9.02 15.70
N ALA A 191 -6.76 10.12 16.45
CA ALA A 191 -8.04 10.73 16.83
C ALA A 191 -8.82 11.19 15.59
N ARG A 192 -8.15 11.79 14.59
CA ARG A 192 -8.79 12.22 13.35
C ARG A 192 -9.34 11.03 12.56
N LEU A 193 -8.56 9.96 12.43
CA LEU A 193 -8.97 8.74 11.74
C LEU A 193 -10.16 8.05 12.46
N ALA A 194 -10.09 7.97 13.79
CA ALA A 194 -11.16 7.40 14.59
C ALA A 194 -12.45 8.23 14.54
N ALA A 195 -12.33 9.56 14.52
CA ALA A 195 -13.46 10.48 14.40
C ALA A 195 -14.21 10.33 13.06
N GLU A 196 -13.58 9.78 12.02
CA GLU A 196 -14.21 9.44 10.74
C GLU A 196 -14.80 8.02 10.69
N GLY A 197 -14.69 7.28 11.77
CA GLY A 197 -15.32 5.95 11.84
C GLY A 197 -14.38 4.77 11.64
N TYR A 198 -13.09 4.93 11.89
CA TYR A 198 -12.13 3.82 11.89
C TYR A 198 -11.83 3.37 13.31
N VAL A 199 -11.72 2.05 13.52
CA VAL A 199 -11.00 1.52 14.68
C VAL A 199 -9.52 1.54 14.32
N VAL A 200 -8.71 2.33 15.01
CA VAL A 200 -7.29 2.52 14.72
C VAL A 200 -6.45 1.77 15.75
N PHE A 201 -5.67 0.80 15.31
CA PHE A 201 -4.73 0.05 16.13
C PHE A 201 -3.30 0.48 15.80
N ALA A 202 -2.53 0.86 16.80
CA ALA A 202 -1.16 1.34 16.64
C ALA A 202 -0.22 0.71 17.67
N PRO A 203 0.72 -0.16 17.25
CA PRO A 203 1.76 -0.69 18.12
C PRO A 203 2.87 0.34 18.36
N PHE A 204 3.50 0.27 19.52
CA PHE A 204 4.78 0.90 19.81
C PHE A 204 5.88 -0.01 19.25
N HIS A 205 6.58 0.45 18.22
CA HIS A 205 7.63 -0.37 17.60
C HIS A 205 8.84 -0.56 18.52
N ALA A 206 9.09 0.42 19.42
CA ALA A 206 10.17 0.36 20.39
C ALA A 206 11.53 0.06 19.74
N ASP A 207 11.83 0.79 18.66
CA ASP A 207 13.00 0.56 17.82
C ASP A 207 14.31 0.56 18.60
N ALA A 208 14.51 1.58 19.44
CA ALA A 208 15.70 1.71 20.27
C ALA A 208 15.81 0.57 21.29
N ARG A 209 14.69 0.08 21.84
CA ARG A 209 14.66 -1.03 22.80
C ARG A 209 15.24 -2.33 22.21
N TYR A 210 14.88 -2.65 20.97
CA TYR A 210 15.24 -3.92 20.36
C TYR A 210 16.51 -3.86 19.54
N SER A 211 16.77 -2.77 18.84
CA SER A 211 17.99 -2.56 18.06
C SER A 211 19.16 -2.04 18.90
N ARG A 212 18.86 -1.30 19.97
CA ARG A 212 19.81 -0.46 20.72
C ARG A 212 20.45 0.62 19.84
N ILE A 213 19.79 1.00 18.78
CA ILE A 213 20.16 2.11 17.93
C ILE A 213 19.40 3.33 18.44
N HIS A 214 20.13 4.36 18.80
CA HIS A 214 19.59 5.64 19.18
C HIS A 214 20.25 6.70 18.31
N ILE A 215 19.47 7.59 17.74
CA ILE A 215 19.93 8.58 16.77
C ILE A 215 19.52 9.95 17.31
N ASP A 216 20.48 10.68 17.86
CA ASP A 216 20.26 11.99 18.45
C ASP A 216 20.78 13.13 17.58
N ASP A 217 21.91 12.93 16.88
CA ASP A 217 22.57 14.00 16.16
C ASP A 217 23.29 13.53 14.86
N VAL A 218 23.96 14.47 14.24
CA VAL A 218 24.71 14.27 12.99
C VAL A 218 25.85 13.25 13.09
N ASN A 219 26.43 13.05 14.26
CA ASN A 219 27.50 12.07 14.45
C ASN A 219 26.96 10.65 14.36
N ASP A 220 25.69 10.45 14.70
CA ASP A 220 25.00 9.18 14.60
C ASP A 220 24.80 8.72 13.16
N ALA A 221 24.82 9.64 12.18
CA ALA A 221 24.72 9.29 10.77
C ALA A 221 25.84 8.35 10.30
N PHE A 222 27.07 8.57 10.77
CA PHE A 222 28.19 7.67 10.49
C PHE A 222 28.04 6.34 11.24
N TYR A 223 27.56 6.40 12.47
CA TYR A 223 27.24 5.23 13.27
C TYR A 223 26.18 4.36 12.56
N VAL A 224 25.10 4.95 12.03
CA VAL A 224 24.06 4.27 11.26
C VAL A 224 24.63 3.51 10.06
N LEU A 225 25.55 4.12 9.30
CA LEU A 225 26.21 3.47 8.17
C LEU A 225 27.02 2.24 8.58
N THR A 226 27.66 2.27 9.76
CA THR A 226 28.43 1.14 10.30
C THR A 226 27.54 0.06 10.89
N LYS A 227 26.25 0.35 11.15
CA LYS A 227 25.25 -0.50 11.78
C LYS A 227 24.13 -0.94 10.83
N TYR A 228 24.42 -0.97 9.54
CA TYR A 228 23.39 -1.25 8.53
C TYR A 228 22.61 -2.57 8.78
N SER A 229 23.30 -3.62 9.19
CA SER A 229 22.65 -4.92 9.49
C SER A 229 21.69 -4.82 10.66
N GLU A 230 22.04 -4.06 11.69
CA GLU A 230 21.19 -3.84 12.86
C GLU A 230 19.97 -2.97 12.50
N ILE A 231 20.14 -2.02 11.59
CA ILE A 231 19.03 -1.21 11.08
C ILE A 231 18.09 -2.08 10.24
N ALA A 232 18.61 -2.87 9.32
CA ALA A 232 17.82 -3.78 8.51
C ALA A 232 17.03 -4.78 9.37
N GLU A 233 17.64 -5.27 10.47
CA GLU A 233 16.94 -6.11 11.45
C GLU A 233 15.82 -5.34 12.17
N MET A 234 16.08 -4.13 12.66
CA MET A 234 15.10 -3.25 13.29
C MET A 234 13.92 -2.99 12.35
N GLU A 235 14.19 -2.57 11.11
CA GLU A 235 13.19 -2.33 10.08
C GLU A 235 12.37 -3.61 9.78
N SER A 236 13.00 -4.78 9.86
CA SER A 236 12.36 -6.09 9.63
C SER A 236 11.49 -6.56 10.81
N ILE A 237 11.76 -6.13 12.02
CA ILE A 237 10.93 -6.44 13.20
C ILE A 237 9.57 -5.71 13.13
N ARG A 238 9.52 -4.50 12.58
CA ARG A 238 8.28 -3.72 12.49
C ARG A 238 7.14 -4.43 11.75
N PRO A 239 7.32 -5.00 10.54
CA PRO A 239 6.23 -5.71 9.86
C PRO A 239 5.81 -6.99 10.59
N LEU A 240 6.69 -7.65 11.35
CA LEU A 240 6.29 -8.75 12.24
C LEU A 240 5.37 -8.23 13.35
N GLY A 241 5.73 -7.09 13.98
CA GLY A 241 4.91 -6.43 14.98
C GLY A 241 3.53 -6.03 14.46
N LEU A 242 3.46 -5.48 13.26
CA LEU A 242 2.18 -5.12 12.62
C LEU A 242 1.30 -6.35 12.36
N LYS A 243 1.87 -7.41 11.79
CA LYS A 243 1.11 -8.63 11.50
C LYS A 243 0.62 -9.32 12.78
N GLN A 244 1.52 -9.58 13.73
CA GLN A 244 1.17 -10.27 14.96
C GLN A 244 0.31 -9.38 15.88
N GLY A 245 0.47 -8.05 15.80
CA GLY A 245 -0.43 -7.10 16.45
C GLY A 245 -1.83 -7.14 15.87
N LEU A 246 -1.97 -7.27 14.56
CA LEU A 246 -3.27 -7.46 13.90
C LEU A 246 -3.90 -8.80 14.34
N ASP A 247 -3.12 -9.87 14.42
CA ASP A 247 -3.60 -11.17 14.93
C ASP A 247 -4.09 -11.03 16.39
N TYR A 248 -3.34 -10.29 17.22
CA TYR A 248 -3.68 -10.04 18.61
C TYR A 248 -4.97 -9.24 18.77
N ILE A 249 -5.11 -8.11 18.07
CA ILE A 249 -6.31 -7.26 18.25
C ILE A 249 -7.56 -7.99 17.76
N LEU A 250 -7.47 -8.76 16.69
CA LEU A 250 -8.58 -9.59 16.19
C LEU A 250 -8.87 -10.81 17.06
N SER A 251 -7.99 -11.19 17.98
CA SER A 251 -8.26 -12.21 18.99
C SER A 251 -9.07 -11.68 20.19
N LYS A 252 -9.19 -10.36 20.33
CA LYS A 252 -9.96 -9.73 21.40
C LYS A 252 -11.43 -9.65 21.01
N PRO A 253 -12.36 -10.24 21.79
CA PRO A 253 -13.78 -10.31 21.43
C PRO A 253 -14.41 -8.94 21.15
N GLU A 254 -14.02 -7.92 21.91
CA GLU A 254 -14.53 -6.56 21.77
C GLU A 254 -14.20 -5.93 20.41
N TYR A 255 -13.08 -6.31 19.79
CA TYR A 255 -12.70 -5.86 18.46
C TYR A 255 -13.14 -6.84 17.36
N ALA A 256 -12.95 -8.15 17.58
CA ALA A 256 -13.33 -9.17 16.60
C ALA A 256 -14.81 -9.12 16.21
N ASN A 257 -15.67 -8.78 17.17
CA ASN A 257 -17.13 -8.69 16.95
C ASN A 257 -17.58 -7.36 16.33
N THR A 258 -16.78 -6.29 16.47
CA THR A 258 -17.16 -4.94 16.07
C THR A 258 -16.47 -4.45 14.81
N VAL A 259 -15.36 -5.07 14.39
CA VAL A 259 -14.65 -4.69 13.17
C VAL A 259 -15.04 -5.58 11.98
N ASP A 260 -15.07 -4.97 10.81
CA ASP A 260 -15.22 -5.67 9.53
C ASP A 260 -13.84 -6.18 9.07
N GLN A 261 -13.61 -7.47 9.19
CA GLN A 261 -12.35 -8.09 8.79
C GLN A 261 -12.11 -8.05 7.27
N ASP A 262 -13.12 -7.75 6.48
CA ASP A 262 -12.98 -7.49 5.04
C ASP A 262 -12.65 -6.02 4.73
N LYS A 263 -12.53 -5.17 5.76
CA LYS A 263 -12.18 -3.75 5.64
C LYS A 263 -10.97 -3.38 6.50
N ILE A 264 -9.92 -4.20 6.44
CA ILE A 264 -8.65 -3.91 7.10
C ILE A 264 -7.78 -3.06 6.18
N VAL A 265 -7.29 -1.94 6.69
CA VAL A 265 -6.43 -1.00 5.95
C VAL A 265 -5.17 -0.64 6.75
N GLY A 266 -4.16 -0.14 6.04
CA GLY A 266 -2.93 0.32 6.66
C GLY A 266 -2.71 1.81 6.46
N PHE A 267 -2.16 2.47 7.48
CA PHE A 267 -1.64 3.83 7.38
C PHE A 267 -0.24 3.88 7.99
N GLY A 268 0.76 4.28 7.22
CA GLY A 268 2.12 4.36 7.70
C GLY A 268 2.77 5.69 7.37
N ALA A 269 3.44 6.30 8.36
CA ALA A 269 4.17 7.54 8.17
C ALA A 269 5.68 7.28 8.19
N SER A 270 6.42 7.88 7.26
CA SER A 270 7.89 7.77 7.19
C SER A 270 8.36 6.29 7.19
N LEU A 271 9.17 5.88 8.16
CA LEU A 271 9.58 4.48 8.34
C LEU A 271 8.38 3.55 8.58
N GLY A 272 7.29 4.06 9.16
CA GLY A 272 6.04 3.33 9.25
C GLY A 272 5.40 3.05 7.90
N GLY A 273 5.55 3.96 6.93
CA GLY A 273 5.16 3.74 5.53
C GLY A 273 5.94 2.61 4.88
N MET A 274 7.25 2.52 5.13
CA MET A 274 8.08 1.38 4.72
C MET A 274 7.59 0.08 5.37
N ALA A 275 7.34 0.08 6.69
CA ALA A 275 6.88 -1.10 7.42
C ALA A 275 5.54 -1.62 6.89
N ILE A 276 4.60 -0.73 6.54
CA ILE A 276 3.32 -1.11 5.91
C ILE A 276 3.54 -1.78 4.54
N MET A 277 4.53 -1.34 3.76
CA MET A 277 4.90 -1.98 2.49
C MET A 277 5.50 -3.37 2.72
N LEU A 278 6.36 -3.51 3.72
CA LEU A 278 6.98 -4.78 4.08
C LEU A 278 5.93 -5.81 4.54
N VAL A 279 4.90 -5.39 5.28
CA VAL A 279 3.81 -6.28 5.68
C VAL A 279 2.96 -6.76 4.49
N GLN A 280 2.97 -6.01 3.38
CA GLN A 280 2.35 -6.44 2.12
C GLN A 280 3.23 -7.39 1.29
N GLY A 281 4.39 -7.76 1.79
CA GLY A 281 5.32 -8.66 1.12
C GLY A 281 6.34 -7.95 0.23
N ALA A 282 6.55 -6.65 0.38
CA ALA A 282 7.71 -6.01 -0.20
C ALA A 282 8.99 -6.64 0.36
N LYS A 283 10.03 -6.65 -0.45
CA LYS A 283 11.34 -7.14 -0.03
C LYS A 283 12.18 -5.98 0.50
N ILE A 284 12.76 -6.15 1.67
CA ILE A 284 13.74 -5.22 2.23
C ILE A 284 15.13 -5.53 1.71
N THR A 285 15.97 -4.50 1.55
CA THR A 285 17.40 -4.65 1.34
C THR A 285 18.05 -5.06 2.67
N ALA A 286 18.44 -6.32 2.79
CA ALA A 286 18.89 -6.90 4.06
C ALA A 286 20.38 -6.73 4.34
N SER A 287 21.20 -6.38 3.31
CA SER A 287 22.65 -6.24 3.46
C SER A 287 23.24 -5.26 2.43
N TRP A 288 24.42 -4.77 2.72
CA TRP A 288 25.26 -4.10 1.71
C TRP A 288 25.50 -5.07 0.54
N GLY A 289 25.22 -4.60 -0.68
CA GLY A 289 25.30 -5.44 -1.88
C GLY A 289 23.95 -5.96 -2.36
N GLY A 290 22.85 -5.54 -1.71
CA GLY A 290 21.50 -5.62 -2.29
C GLY A 290 20.77 -6.95 -2.08
N ALA A 291 21.18 -7.80 -1.13
CA ALA A 291 20.39 -9.00 -0.81
C ALA A 291 19.00 -8.61 -0.33
N GLU A 292 17.97 -9.07 -1.04
CA GLU A 292 16.58 -8.76 -0.74
C GLU A 292 15.89 -9.89 0.02
N ARG A 293 15.06 -9.55 1.03
CA ARG A 293 14.31 -10.52 1.83
C ARG A 293 12.85 -10.11 1.96
N VAL A 294 11.95 -11.07 1.74
CA VAL A 294 10.56 -10.96 2.18
C VAL A 294 10.53 -11.32 3.66
N ILE A 295 10.03 -10.42 4.49
CA ILE A 295 9.93 -10.65 5.94
C ILE A 295 8.62 -11.33 6.29
N VAL A 296 7.53 -10.80 5.76
CA VAL A 296 6.18 -11.28 6.01
C VAL A 296 5.27 -10.88 4.84
N ARG A 297 4.17 -11.58 4.70
CA ARG A 297 3.08 -11.18 3.80
C ARG A 297 1.75 -11.37 4.53
N ASP A 298 0.94 -10.33 4.54
CA ASP A 298 -0.40 -10.35 5.09
C ASP A 298 -1.41 -9.86 4.03
N ASN A 299 -2.25 -10.76 3.57
CA ASN A 299 -3.21 -10.50 2.49
C ASN A 299 -4.56 -9.94 3.00
N ARG A 300 -4.69 -9.67 4.29
CA ARG A 300 -5.94 -9.13 4.86
C ARG A 300 -6.17 -7.68 4.53
N TYR A 301 -5.12 -6.91 4.26
CA TYR A 301 -5.22 -5.50 3.93
C TYR A 301 -5.88 -5.30 2.57
N LYS A 302 -6.86 -4.39 2.51
CA LYS A 302 -7.62 -4.05 1.29
C LYS A 302 -7.12 -2.78 0.61
N ALA A 303 -6.51 -1.88 1.37
CA ALA A 303 -5.87 -0.67 0.88
C ALA A 303 -4.82 -0.20 1.88
N VAL A 304 -3.79 0.49 1.43
CA VAL A 304 -2.76 1.07 2.31
C VAL A 304 -2.39 2.48 1.90
N VAL A 305 -2.09 3.31 2.88
CA VAL A 305 -1.69 4.71 2.72
C VAL A 305 -0.29 4.90 3.30
N GLY A 306 0.59 5.49 2.52
CA GLY A 306 1.90 5.95 2.96
C GLY A 306 1.96 7.48 2.99
N TYR A 307 2.05 8.05 4.18
CA TYR A 307 2.31 9.47 4.39
C TYR A 307 3.81 9.68 4.48
N VAL A 308 4.38 10.49 3.59
CA VAL A 308 5.83 10.72 3.46
C VAL A 308 6.66 9.44 3.62
N PRO A 309 6.29 8.33 2.94
CA PRO A 309 6.82 7.01 3.24
C PRO A 309 8.31 6.92 2.93
N TYR A 310 9.09 6.43 3.88
CA TYR A 310 10.52 6.21 3.67
C TYR A 310 10.73 5.09 2.64
N SER A 311 11.53 5.37 1.62
CA SER A 311 11.85 4.44 0.53
C SER A 311 13.34 4.28 0.28
N GLY A 312 14.14 4.68 1.28
CA GLY A 312 15.59 4.64 1.22
C GLY A 312 16.21 5.88 0.60
N GLN A 313 17.54 5.93 0.62
CA GLN A 313 18.38 6.97 0.04
C GLN A 313 19.03 6.47 -1.26
N SER A 314 19.61 7.38 -2.04
CA SER A 314 20.25 7.03 -3.32
C SER A 314 21.33 5.97 -3.20
N PHE A 315 22.05 5.96 -2.08
CA PHE A 315 23.14 5.05 -1.77
C PHE A 315 22.72 3.92 -0.81
N LEU A 316 21.50 3.98 -0.27
CA LEU A 316 20.95 3.03 0.69
C LEU A 316 19.49 2.73 0.32
N PRO A 317 19.25 1.94 -0.73
CA PRO A 317 17.90 1.64 -1.19
C PRO A 317 17.18 0.75 -0.17
N ALA A 318 15.95 1.13 0.22
CA ALA A 318 15.16 0.33 1.16
C ALA A 318 14.62 -0.98 0.54
N PHE A 319 14.30 -0.95 -0.75
CA PHE A 319 13.59 -2.02 -1.46
C PHE A 319 14.38 -2.59 -2.64
N GLY A 320 15.69 -2.75 -2.49
CA GLY A 320 16.57 -3.21 -3.56
C GLY A 320 16.84 -2.15 -4.62
N ASP A 321 17.62 -2.53 -5.62
CA ASP A 321 17.94 -1.65 -6.72
C ASP A 321 16.67 -1.24 -7.49
N SER A 322 16.56 0.06 -7.77
CA SER A 322 15.43 0.63 -8.50
C SER A 322 14.06 0.30 -7.89
N ASN A 323 14.01 0.10 -6.58
CA ASN A 323 12.80 -0.31 -5.83
C ASN A 323 12.20 -1.63 -6.33
N GLY A 324 13.00 -2.57 -6.84
CA GLY A 324 12.54 -3.86 -7.33
C GLY A 324 11.77 -4.67 -6.28
N GLY A 325 12.10 -4.51 -5.00
CA GLY A 325 11.47 -5.21 -3.89
C GLY A 325 9.99 -4.89 -3.69
N VAL A 326 9.48 -3.74 -4.15
CA VAL A 326 8.05 -3.41 -4.02
C VAL A 326 7.18 -3.96 -5.17
N ARG A 327 7.77 -4.53 -6.21
CA ARG A 327 7.00 -5.08 -7.35
C ARG A 327 6.08 -6.24 -6.98
N SER A 328 6.32 -6.88 -5.83
CA SER A 328 5.44 -7.93 -5.29
C SER A 328 4.21 -7.40 -4.57
N VAL A 329 4.13 -6.10 -4.31
CA VAL A 329 3.01 -5.46 -3.60
C VAL A 329 1.89 -5.20 -4.59
N ARG A 330 0.71 -5.76 -4.28
CA ARG A 330 -0.49 -5.70 -5.15
C ARG A 330 -1.67 -5.00 -4.51
N VAL A 331 -1.61 -4.75 -3.19
CA VAL A 331 -2.66 -4.00 -2.50
C VAL A 331 -2.75 -2.58 -3.08
N PRO A 332 -3.95 -2.03 -3.25
CA PRO A 332 -4.11 -0.62 -3.62
C PRO A 332 -3.34 0.30 -2.67
N TYR A 333 -2.56 1.20 -3.22
CA TYR A 333 -1.64 2.05 -2.48
C TYR A 333 -1.83 3.54 -2.81
N LEU A 334 -1.96 4.36 -1.78
CA LEU A 334 -1.89 5.82 -1.88
C LEU A 334 -0.59 6.30 -1.24
N GLY A 335 0.30 6.89 -2.02
CA GLY A 335 1.46 7.64 -1.52
C GLY A 335 1.13 9.13 -1.44
N ILE A 336 1.46 9.76 -0.32
CA ILE A 336 1.38 11.21 -0.13
C ILE A 336 2.79 11.71 0.17
N GLY A 337 3.29 12.66 -0.60
CA GLY A 337 4.63 13.21 -0.42
C GLY A 337 4.68 14.72 -0.56
N GLY A 338 5.62 15.36 0.12
CA GLY A 338 5.82 16.79 0.11
C GLY A 338 7.04 17.22 -0.72
N THR A 339 6.94 18.32 -1.46
CA THR A 339 8.08 18.83 -2.26
C THR A 339 9.20 19.42 -1.41
N ALA A 340 8.91 19.81 -0.16
CA ALA A 340 9.89 20.31 0.81
C ALA A 340 10.42 19.23 1.76
N ASP A 341 10.03 17.95 1.55
CA ASP A 341 10.51 16.84 2.36
C ASP A 341 11.94 16.46 1.96
N VAL A 342 12.88 16.69 2.87
CA VAL A 342 14.31 16.36 2.70
C VAL A 342 14.67 15.00 3.30
N VAL A 343 13.82 14.44 4.15
CA VAL A 343 14.02 13.13 4.80
C VAL A 343 13.59 11.99 3.90
N ALA A 344 12.38 12.10 3.34
CA ALA A 344 11.84 11.19 2.33
C ALA A 344 11.63 11.96 1.02
N PRO A 345 12.67 12.18 0.21
CA PRO A 345 12.60 13.01 -0.98
C PRO A 345 11.53 12.53 -1.95
N ILE A 346 10.70 13.46 -2.43
CA ILE A 346 9.54 13.16 -3.27
C ILE A 346 9.89 12.32 -4.52
N SER A 347 11.08 12.51 -5.07
CA SER A 347 11.57 11.73 -6.21
C SER A 347 11.72 10.25 -5.86
N ARG A 348 12.13 9.93 -4.63
CA ARG A 348 12.26 8.56 -4.12
C ARG A 348 10.90 7.93 -3.89
N ILE A 349 9.99 8.66 -3.24
CA ILE A 349 8.60 8.20 -3.06
C ILE A 349 7.96 7.92 -4.42
N SER A 350 8.11 8.85 -5.38
CA SER A 350 7.56 8.70 -6.73
C SER A 350 8.11 7.46 -7.46
N GLN A 351 9.42 7.18 -7.33
CA GLN A 351 10.04 5.99 -7.91
C GLN A 351 9.49 4.71 -7.27
N MET A 352 9.39 4.68 -5.94
CA MET A 352 8.85 3.54 -5.20
C MET A 352 7.39 3.29 -5.58
N VAL A 353 6.52 4.32 -5.57
CA VAL A 353 5.12 4.18 -5.97
C VAL A 353 5.00 3.71 -7.43
N SER A 354 5.85 4.21 -8.32
CA SER A 354 5.83 3.80 -9.73
C SER A 354 6.21 2.33 -9.92
N ALA A 355 7.03 1.76 -9.04
CA ALA A 355 7.47 0.37 -9.10
C ALA A 355 6.44 -0.64 -8.55
N LEU A 356 5.40 -0.20 -7.84
CA LEU A 356 4.33 -1.08 -7.34
C LEU A 356 3.59 -1.77 -8.48
N SER A 357 3.19 -3.01 -8.28
CA SER A 357 2.37 -3.75 -9.26
C SER A 357 0.87 -3.55 -9.06
N GLY A 358 0.42 -3.21 -7.85
CA GLY A 358 -0.98 -2.91 -7.54
C GLY A 358 -1.48 -1.58 -8.08
N SER A 359 -2.76 -1.30 -7.87
CA SER A 359 -3.33 0.03 -8.12
C SER A 359 -2.60 1.06 -7.27
N LYS A 360 -2.08 2.09 -7.89
CA LYS A 360 -1.19 3.06 -7.26
C LYS A 360 -1.60 4.48 -7.56
N TYR A 361 -1.55 5.28 -6.52
CA TYR A 361 -1.95 6.67 -6.53
C TYR A 361 -0.88 7.47 -5.81
N PHE A 362 -0.54 8.63 -6.35
CA PHE A 362 0.48 9.48 -5.76
C PHE A 362 0.02 10.92 -5.73
N VAL A 363 -0.07 11.47 -4.54
CA VAL A 363 -0.39 12.88 -4.28
C VAL A 363 0.88 13.60 -3.85
N THR A 364 1.21 14.65 -4.55
CA THR A 364 2.32 15.55 -4.25
C THR A 364 1.77 16.85 -3.70
N ILE A 365 2.17 17.24 -2.50
CA ILE A 365 1.76 18.51 -1.88
C ILE A 365 2.93 19.46 -1.89
N GLU A 366 2.79 20.60 -2.58
CA GLU A 366 3.86 21.58 -2.70
C GLU A 366 4.14 22.27 -1.37
N GLY A 367 5.43 22.39 -1.02
CA GLY A 367 5.87 23.02 0.23
C GLY A 367 5.59 22.22 1.50
N MET A 368 5.03 21.02 1.41
CA MET A 368 4.84 20.14 2.58
C MET A 368 6.19 19.52 2.98
N PRO A 369 6.63 19.66 4.25
CA PRO A 369 7.80 19.01 4.80
C PRO A 369 7.50 17.58 5.27
N HIS A 370 8.46 16.94 5.96
CA HIS A 370 8.34 15.56 6.46
C HIS A 370 7.30 15.39 7.57
N GLY A 371 7.16 16.37 8.47
CA GLY A 371 6.24 16.32 9.61
C GLY A 371 4.80 16.64 9.24
N PHE A 372 3.87 16.27 10.14
CA PHE A 372 2.47 16.67 10.01
C PHE A 372 2.32 18.17 10.31
N ARG A 373 1.58 18.87 9.43
CA ARG A 373 1.19 20.27 9.68
C ARG A 373 -0.31 20.41 9.52
N VAL A 374 -0.90 21.26 10.37
CA VAL A 374 -2.35 21.54 10.35
C VAL A 374 -2.82 22.04 8.99
N GLN A 375 -2.05 22.91 8.36
CA GLN A 375 -2.39 23.49 7.06
C GLN A 375 -2.44 22.48 5.92
N ASP A 376 -1.76 21.33 6.04
CA ASP A 376 -1.76 20.26 5.05
C ASP A 376 -2.80 19.17 5.38
N ALA A 377 -3.41 19.23 6.56
CA ALA A 377 -4.38 18.23 7.02
C ALA A 377 -5.59 18.05 6.09
N PRO A 378 -6.19 19.11 5.49
CA PRO A 378 -7.28 18.93 4.56
C PRO A 378 -6.91 18.02 3.38
N GLU A 379 -5.76 18.23 2.74
CA GLU A 379 -5.30 17.39 1.62
C GLU A 379 -4.95 15.99 2.09
N VAL A 380 -4.16 15.85 3.16
CA VAL A 380 -3.71 14.55 3.66
C VAL A 380 -4.89 13.64 4.01
N PHE A 381 -5.83 14.15 4.81
CA PHE A 381 -6.99 13.36 5.23
C PHE A 381 -8.07 13.27 4.15
N GLY A 382 -8.28 14.32 3.37
CA GLY A 382 -9.23 14.31 2.27
C GLY A 382 -8.87 13.25 1.22
N TRP A 383 -7.63 13.20 0.77
CA TRP A 383 -7.15 12.16 -0.15
C TRP A 383 -7.17 10.77 0.49
N THR A 384 -6.77 10.67 1.77
CA THR A 384 -6.81 9.40 2.52
C THR A 384 -8.22 8.83 2.56
N PHE A 385 -9.21 9.60 3.01
CA PHE A 385 -10.58 9.11 3.16
C PHE A 385 -11.24 8.82 1.82
N SER A 386 -11.02 9.66 0.81
CA SER A 386 -11.56 9.43 -0.53
C SER A 386 -10.99 8.16 -1.16
N PHE A 387 -9.67 7.92 -1.01
CA PHE A 387 -9.02 6.70 -1.45
C PHE A 387 -9.55 5.47 -0.70
N LEU A 388 -9.64 5.53 0.62
CA LEU A 388 -10.13 4.42 1.43
C LEU A 388 -11.60 4.12 1.14
N SER A 389 -12.45 5.15 1.01
CA SER A 389 -13.85 4.97 0.60
C SER A 389 -13.94 4.25 -0.73
N ALA A 390 -13.20 4.71 -1.74
CA ALA A 390 -13.19 4.10 -3.07
C ALA A 390 -12.81 2.61 -3.07
N HIS A 391 -11.93 2.20 -2.15
CA HIS A 391 -11.43 0.83 -2.08
C HIS A 391 -12.15 -0.06 -1.05
N LEU A 392 -12.86 0.50 -0.08
CA LEU A 392 -13.63 -0.23 0.92
C LEU A 392 -15.12 -0.28 0.62
N SER A 393 -15.66 0.73 -0.06
CA SER A 393 -17.05 0.78 -0.47
C SER A 393 -17.39 -0.33 -1.46
N ARG A 394 -18.62 -0.82 -1.37
CA ARG A 394 -19.21 -1.67 -2.41
C ARG A 394 -19.89 -0.83 -3.49
N ASP A 395 -20.07 0.47 -3.25
CA ASP A 395 -20.66 1.38 -4.22
C ASP A 395 -19.67 1.74 -5.32
N GLN A 396 -20.09 1.56 -6.55
CA GLN A 396 -19.31 1.98 -7.72
C GLN A 396 -19.19 3.50 -7.80
N ALA A 397 -20.16 4.24 -7.29
CA ALA A 397 -20.14 5.70 -7.33
C ALA A 397 -18.94 6.29 -6.58
N ASP A 398 -18.57 5.73 -5.43
CA ASP A 398 -17.40 6.18 -4.66
C ASP A 398 -16.09 6.02 -5.46
N ARG A 399 -15.96 4.91 -6.20
CA ARG A 399 -14.79 4.66 -7.04
C ARG A 399 -14.74 5.63 -8.23
N VAL A 400 -15.87 5.84 -8.88
CA VAL A 400 -15.99 6.80 -9.99
C VAL A 400 -15.67 8.21 -9.49
N ALA A 401 -16.23 8.60 -8.35
CA ALA A 401 -15.97 9.89 -7.73
C ALA A 401 -14.48 10.10 -7.43
N PHE A 402 -13.84 9.14 -6.77
CA PHE A 402 -12.39 9.22 -6.47
C PHE A 402 -11.54 9.33 -7.74
N HIS A 403 -11.86 8.58 -8.79
CA HIS A 403 -11.12 8.65 -10.04
C HIS A 403 -11.32 9.98 -10.79
N ALA A 404 -12.47 10.62 -10.63
CA ALA A 404 -12.77 11.93 -11.19
C ALA A 404 -12.18 13.10 -10.39
N MET A 405 -11.82 12.87 -9.12
CA MET A 405 -11.28 13.94 -8.27
C MET A 405 -9.94 14.48 -8.80
N THR A 406 -9.80 15.77 -8.81
CA THR A 406 -8.56 16.51 -9.12
C THR A 406 -8.07 17.35 -7.95
N SER A 407 -8.93 17.59 -6.96
CA SER A 407 -8.69 18.43 -5.79
C SER A 407 -9.51 17.94 -4.59
N ILE A 408 -9.19 18.45 -3.41
CA ILE A 408 -9.94 18.23 -2.18
C ILE A 408 -10.70 19.51 -1.82
N PRO A 409 -12.01 19.44 -1.53
CA PRO A 409 -12.76 20.60 -1.07
C PRO A 409 -12.12 21.20 0.21
N GLY A 410 -11.79 22.49 0.16
CA GLY A 410 -11.13 23.20 1.27
C GLY A 410 -9.62 22.99 1.37
N GLY A 411 -9.03 22.20 0.46
CA GLY A 411 -7.60 22.09 0.30
C GLY A 411 -7.01 23.21 -0.57
N ALA A 412 -5.68 23.25 -0.67
CA ALA A 412 -4.96 24.18 -1.55
C ALA A 412 -4.69 23.49 -2.90
N ASP A 413 -5.66 23.57 -3.80
CA ASP A 413 -5.69 22.84 -5.09
C ASP A 413 -4.48 23.11 -5.99
N ASP A 414 -3.93 24.29 -5.91
CA ASP A 414 -2.73 24.72 -6.63
C ASP A 414 -1.44 24.06 -6.10
N ARG A 415 -1.51 23.39 -4.95
CA ARG A 415 -0.40 22.70 -4.30
C ARG A 415 -0.38 21.20 -4.59
N VAL A 416 -1.43 20.64 -5.16
CA VAL A 416 -1.58 19.19 -5.32
C VAL A 416 -1.30 18.77 -6.76
N LEU A 417 -0.33 17.89 -6.93
CA LEU A 417 -0.08 17.17 -8.17
C LEU A 417 -0.44 15.70 -7.98
N LEU A 418 -1.52 15.27 -8.62
CA LEU A 418 -2.02 13.91 -8.52
C LEU A 418 -1.61 13.06 -9.74
N ARG A 419 -1.07 11.88 -9.48
CA ARG A 419 -0.93 10.81 -10.48
C ARG A 419 -1.75 9.61 -10.04
N LYS A 420 -2.63 9.14 -10.90
CA LYS A 420 -3.40 7.92 -10.70
C LYS A 420 -2.98 6.91 -11.76
N THR A 421 -2.51 5.75 -11.33
CA THR A 421 -2.13 4.66 -12.23
C THR A 421 -2.76 3.38 -11.72
N LEU A 422 -3.38 2.65 -12.62
CA LEU A 422 -3.97 1.35 -12.32
C LEU A 422 -2.92 0.26 -12.37
N GLY A 423 -3.08 -0.75 -11.54
CA GLY A 423 -2.24 -1.92 -11.50
C GLY A 423 -2.93 -3.12 -10.85
N TRP A 424 -2.20 -4.19 -10.67
CA TRP A 424 -2.66 -5.43 -10.05
C TRP A 424 -3.08 -5.24 -8.59
N GLY A 425 -3.99 -6.13 -8.12
CA GLY A 425 -4.41 -6.22 -6.73
C GLY A 425 -5.57 -5.30 -6.36
N SER A 426 -6.11 -4.56 -7.33
CA SER A 426 -7.37 -3.86 -7.16
C SER A 426 -8.53 -4.85 -7.02
N ARG A 427 -9.51 -4.55 -6.18
CA ARG A 427 -10.78 -5.32 -6.16
C ARG A 427 -11.54 -5.25 -7.48
N ASP A 428 -11.16 -4.33 -8.36
CA ASP A 428 -11.74 -4.16 -9.69
C ASP A 428 -11.12 -5.09 -10.72
N GLU A 429 -10.04 -5.78 -10.37
CA GLU A 429 -9.37 -6.72 -11.27
C GLU A 429 -10.14 -8.02 -11.43
N LEU A 430 -10.00 -8.57 -12.62
CA LEU A 430 -10.53 -9.86 -13.01
C LEU A 430 -9.39 -10.70 -13.60
N GLU A 431 -9.04 -11.80 -12.94
CA GLU A 431 -8.16 -12.79 -13.55
C GLU A 431 -8.92 -13.51 -14.67
N VAL A 432 -8.32 -13.49 -15.84
CA VAL A 432 -8.84 -14.20 -17.03
C VAL A 432 -7.94 -15.38 -17.30
N VAL A 433 -8.52 -16.57 -17.37
CA VAL A 433 -7.83 -17.82 -17.67
C VAL A 433 -8.17 -18.32 -19.07
N GLU A 434 -7.20 -18.92 -19.74
CA GLU A 434 -7.40 -19.53 -21.03
C GLU A 434 -7.61 -21.04 -20.90
N PHE A 435 -8.61 -21.52 -21.62
CA PHE A 435 -8.90 -22.93 -21.81
C PHE A 435 -8.72 -23.32 -23.28
N SER A 436 -8.37 -24.58 -23.53
CA SER A 436 -8.35 -25.14 -24.88
C SER A 436 -8.99 -26.51 -24.94
N THR A 437 -9.57 -26.83 -26.08
CA THR A 437 -9.98 -28.19 -26.39
C THR A 437 -8.79 -29.03 -26.85
N GLY A 438 -8.63 -30.25 -26.34
CA GLY A 438 -7.45 -31.08 -26.55
C GLY A 438 -7.21 -31.44 -28.04
N SER A 439 -8.24 -31.90 -28.74
CA SER A 439 -8.12 -32.40 -30.11
C SER A 439 -8.29 -31.34 -31.21
N THR A 440 -9.19 -30.35 -30.97
CA THR A 440 -9.52 -29.37 -32.01
C THR A 440 -8.78 -28.04 -31.83
N LYS A 441 -7.99 -27.90 -30.79
CA LYS A 441 -7.19 -26.67 -30.50
C LYS A 441 -7.99 -25.39 -30.61
N LYS A 442 -9.23 -25.40 -30.09
CA LYS A 442 -10.05 -24.20 -29.93
C LYS A 442 -9.76 -23.57 -28.59
N TYR A 443 -9.73 -22.25 -28.54
CA TYR A 443 -9.36 -21.48 -27.37
C TYR A 443 -10.54 -20.64 -26.88
N PHE A 444 -10.69 -20.57 -25.57
CA PHE A 444 -11.68 -19.75 -24.89
C PHE A 444 -11.03 -19.11 -23.66
N MET A 445 -11.31 -17.84 -23.45
CA MET A 445 -10.85 -17.15 -22.26
C MET A 445 -12.01 -16.59 -21.47
N THR A 446 -11.95 -16.71 -20.16
CA THR A 446 -12.97 -16.17 -19.26
C THR A 446 -12.40 -15.81 -17.90
N GLY A 447 -12.98 -14.80 -17.27
CA GLY A 447 -12.77 -14.46 -15.86
C GLY A 447 -14.02 -14.71 -15.00
N ARG A 448 -15.10 -15.26 -15.58
CA ARG A 448 -16.34 -15.54 -14.87
C ARG A 448 -16.19 -16.83 -14.06
N PRO A 449 -16.39 -16.78 -12.72
CA PRO A 449 -16.19 -17.95 -11.86
C PRO A 449 -17.11 -19.14 -12.21
N ASP A 450 -18.33 -18.87 -12.62
CA ASP A 450 -19.30 -19.88 -13.06
C ASP A 450 -18.85 -20.62 -14.31
N GLU A 451 -18.31 -19.91 -15.30
CA GLU A 451 -17.76 -20.50 -16.53
C GLU A 451 -16.48 -21.28 -16.24
N ILE A 452 -15.60 -20.74 -15.41
CA ILE A 452 -14.37 -21.41 -14.99
C ILE A 452 -14.70 -22.74 -14.32
N ALA A 453 -15.63 -22.74 -13.36
CA ALA A 453 -16.06 -23.96 -12.67
C ALA A 453 -16.71 -24.99 -13.62
N ALA A 454 -17.51 -24.52 -14.56
CA ALA A 454 -18.12 -25.39 -15.57
C ALA A 454 -17.07 -26.05 -16.48
N LEU A 455 -16.06 -25.30 -16.92
CA LEU A 455 -15.01 -25.82 -17.80
C LEU A 455 -14.05 -26.75 -17.05
N ASP A 456 -13.68 -26.43 -15.82
CA ASP A 456 -12.89 -27.32 -14.96
C ASP A 456 -13.61 -28.64 -14.64
N GLY A 457 -14.95 -28.62 -14.62
CA GLY A 457 -15.80 -29.81 -14.48
C GLY A 457 -15.87 -30.71 -15.72
N LEU A 458 -15.29 -30.28 -16.84
CA LEU A 458 -15.29 -31.00 -18.13
C LEU A 458 -13.87 -31.29 -18.64
N PRO A 459 -12.98 -31.92 -17.85
CA PRO A 459 -11.55 -32.06 -18.17
C PRO A 459 -11.26 -32.91 -19.42
N SER A 460 -12.22 -33.73 -19.86
CA SER A 460 -12.12 -34.49 -21.10
C SER A 460 -12.32 -33.65 -22.37
N LEU A 461 -12.95 -32.49 -22.24
CA LEU A 461 -13.24 -31.59 -23.36
C LEU A 461 -12.39 -30.33 -23.30
N TRP A 462 -12.21 -29.74 -22.12
CA TRP A 462 -11.52 -28.48 -21.88
C TRP A 462 -10.40 -28.66 -20.87
N ALA A 463 -9.25 -28.09 -21.15
CA ALA A 463 -8.13 -28.02 -20.23
C ALA A 463 -7.61 -26.58 -20.13
N ARG A 464 -7.22 -26.17 -18.95
CA ARG A 464 -6.50 -24.90 -18.78
C ARG A 464 -5.18 -24.97 -19.51
N THR A 465 -4.86 -23.94 -20.29
CA THR A 465 -3.57 -23.86 -21.01
C THR A 465 -2.41 -23.43 -20.10
N GLY A 466 -2.71 -22.94 -18.91
CA GLY A 466 -1.76 -22.30 -18.01
C GLY A 466 -1.58 -20.80 -18.29
N LEU A 467 -2.08 -20.31 -19.42
CA LEU A 467 -2.02 -18.88 -19.72
C LEU A 467 -3.13 -18.12 -19.00
N ARG A 468 -2.77 -16.99 -18.49
CA ARG A 468 -3.66 -16.08 -17.77
C ARG A 468 -3.25 -14.62 -17.99
N MET A 469 -4.22 -13.73 -17.84
CA MET A 469 -4.02 -12.29 -17.88
C MET A 469 -4.96 -11.61 -16.91
N ALA A 470 -4.79 -10.33 -16.63
CA ALA A 470 -5.76 -9.57 -15.88
C ALA A 470 -6.39 -8.47 -16.70
N THR A 471 -7.68 -8.36 -16.51
CA THR A 471 -8.54 -7.31 -17.02
C THR A 471 -9.31 -6.70 -15.84
N PHE A 472 -10.44 -6.06 -16.09
CA PHE A 472 -11.26 -5.49 -15.03
C PHE A 472 -12.64 -6.14 -15.01
N ARG A 473 -13.21 -6.22 -13.83
CA ARG A 473 -14.59 -6.67 -13.63
C ARG A 473 -15.56 -5.81 -14.43
N THR A 474 -16.73 -6.36 -14.74
CA THR A 474 -17.76 -5.64 -15.52
C THR A 474 -18.29 -4.39 -14.82
N ASP A 475 -18.25 -4.38 -13.47
CA ASP A 475 -18.65 -3.27 -12.61
C ASP A 475 -17.49 -2.32 -12.25
N ALA A 476 -16.28 -2.55 -12.74
CA ALA A 476 -15.16 -1.65 -12.51
C ALA A 476 -15.39 -0.28 -13.17
N PRO A 477 -14.96 0.83 -12.52
CA PRO A 477 -15.11 2.18 -13.09
C PRO A 477 -14.15 2.45 -14.24
N LEU A 478 -13.29 1.49 -14.57
CA LEU A 478 -12.12 1.64 -15.41
C LEU A 478 -12.18 0.74 -16.63
N GLY A 479 -11.52 1.20 -17.69
CA GLY A 479 -11.52 0.50 -18.96
C GLY A 479 -12.85 0.65 -19.73
N ALA A 480 -12.81 0.27 -20.98
CA ALA A 480 -13.99 0.17 -21.84
C ALA A 480 -14.70 -1.18 -21.64
N PRO A 481 -16.02 -1.25 -21.71
CA PRO A 481 -16.72 -2.53 -21.71
C PRO A 481 -16.28 -3.36 -22.92
N MET A 482 -16.00 -4.65 -22.67
CA MET A 482 -15.59 -5.61 -23.69
C MET A 482 -16.79 -6.49 -24.06
N CYS A 483 -17.31 -6.29 -25.24
CA CYS A 483 -18.35 -7.16 -25.76
C CYS A 483 -17.79 -8.54 -26.10
N ARG A 484 -18.60 -9.58 -25.87
CA ARG A 484 -18.29 -10.96 -26.24
C ARG A 484 -19.37 -11.51 -27.14
N PHE A 485 -18.94 -12.10 -28.23
CA PHE A 485 -19.82 -12.78 -29.18
C PHE A 485 -19.36 -14.21 -29.42
N TYR A 486 -20.31 -15.10 -29.51
CA TYR A 486 -20.09 -16.47 -29.93
C TYR A 486 -20.56 -16.65 -31.37
N ALA A 487 -19.66 -17.07 -32.25
CA ALA A 487 -20.01 -17.35 -33.64
C ALA A 487 -20.70 -18.71 -33.75
N ARG A 488 -21.94 -18.71 -34.25
CA ARG A 488 -22.73 -19.87 -34.56
C ARG A 488 -22.96 -19.92 -36.06
N ASP A 489 -22.08 -20.55 -36.80
CA ASP A 489 -22.35 -20.82 -38.24
C ASP A 489 -22.10 -22.30 -38.54
N GLY A 490 -23.15 -23.07 -38.42
CA GLY A 490 -23.13 -24.51 -38.63
C GLY A 490 -22.18 -25.25 -37.68
N ALA A 491 -21.85 -26.50 -37.99
CA ALA A 491 -20.95 -27.30 -37.15
C ALA A 491 -19.45 -26.93 -37.32
N ALA A 492 -19.12 -25.99 -38.20
CA ALA A 492 -17.72 -25.69 -38.56
C ALA A 492 -17.11 -24.51 -37.79
N ILE A 493 -17.89 -23.50 -37.38
CA ILE A 493 -17.37 -22.29 -36.75
C ILE A 493 -17.80 -22.29 -35.27
N SER A 494 -16.82 -22.34 -34.37
CA SER A 494 -17.02 -22.24 -32.95
C SER A 494 -15.91 -21.38 -32.37
N THR A 495 -16.12 -20.08 -32.32
CA THR A 495 -15.12 -19.12 -31.82
C THR A 495 -15.78 -18.02 -31.04
N HIS A 496 -15.06 -17.52 -30.03
CA HIS A 496 -15.46 -16.32 -29.32
C HIS A 496 -14.67 -15.12 -29.84
N PHE A 497 -15.37 -14.01 -29.94
CA PHE A 497 -14.80 -12.73 -30.35
C PHE A 497 -14.95 -11.73 -29.21
N TYR A 498 -13.89 -11.02 -28.88
CA TYR A 498 -13.84 -10.01 -27.82
C TYR A 498 -13.35 -8.69 -28.39
N SER A 499 -14.03 -7.60 -28.08
CA SER A 499 -13.59 -6.26 -28.48
C SER A 499 -14.00 -5.20 -27.44
N THR A 500 -13.15 -4.21 -27.25
CA THR A 500 -13.46 -2.98 -26.50
C THR A 500 -13.86 -1.85 -27.44
N THR A 501 -13.87 -2.07 -28.75
CA THR A 501 -14.19 -1.06 -29.76
C THR A 501 -15.69 -1.04 -30.02
N PRO A 502 -16.40 0.08 -29.77
CA PRO A 502 -17.86 0.14 -29.93
C PRO A 502 -18.33 -0.18 -31.33
N SER A 503 -17.58 0.21 -32.39
CA SER A 503 -17.91 -0.10 -33.78
C SER A 503 -17.88 -1.59 -34.07
N ASP A 504 -16.89 -2.33 -33.53
CA ASP A 504 -16.82 -3.79 -33.69
C ASP A 504 -18.00 -4.47 -33.00
N CYS A 505 -18.31 -4.03 -31.79
CA CYS A 505 -19.46 -4.54 -31.05
C CYS A 505 -20.79 -4.34 -31.80
N ALA A 506 -20.99 -3.13 -32.36
CA ALA A 506 -22.19 -2.81 -33.12
C ALA A 506 -22.25 -3.62 -34.42
N LEU A 507 -21.12 -3.78 -35.11
CA LEU A 507 -21.02 -4.56 -36.36
C LEU A 507 -21.40 -6.04 -36.12
N LEU A 508 -20.83 -6.66 -35.07
CA LEU A 508 -21.11 -8.05 -34.75
C LEU A 508 -22.53 -8.26 -34.25
N LYS A 509 -23.07 -7.33 -33.50
CA LYS A 509 -24.45 -7.38 -33.04
C LYS A 509 -25.47 -7.36 -34.16
N ALA A 510 -25.11 -6.78 -35.30
CA ALA A 510 -25.95 -6.77 -36.50
C ALA A 510 -25.90 -8.08 -37.31
N GLN A 511 -24.99 -9.01 -36.98
CA GLN A 511 -24.83 -10.27 -37.71
C GLN A 511 -25.72 -11.37 -37.14
N SER A 512 -26.50 -12.04 -37.96
CA SER A 512 -27.38 -13.13 -37.53
C SER A 512 -26.64 -14.39 -37.02
N TRP A 513 -25.39 -14.59 -37.40
CA TRP A 513 -24.54 -15.69 -36.99
C TRP A 513 -23.78 -15.44 -35.68
N ALA A 514 -23.77 -14.21 -35.20
CA ALA A 514 -23.08 -13.83 -33.95
C ALA A 514 -24.06 -13.75 -32.79
N GLN A 515 -23.92 -14.66 -31.83
CA GLN A 515 -24.67 -14.60 -30.58
C GLN A 515 -24.03 -13.60 -29.65
N ASP A 516 -24.75 -12.54 -29.28
CA ASP A 516 -24.34 -11.56 -28.29
C ASP A 516 -24.40 -12.19 -26.88
N GLU A 517 -23.26 -12.27 -26.21
CA GLU A 517 -23.12 -12.78 -24.84
C GLU A 517 -22.92 -11.65 -23.81
N GLY A 518 -23.12 -10.42 -24.26
CA GLY A 518 -23.04 -9.21 -23.43
C GLY A 518 -21.62 -8.76 -23.14
N VAL A 519 -21.46 -8.05 -22.03
CA VAL A 519 -20.15 -7.56 -21.55
C VAL A 519 -19.49 -8.65 -20.71
N ALA A 520 -18.38 -9.17 -21.21
CA ALA A 520 -17.62 -10.23 -20.51
C ALA A 520 -16.73 -9.67 -19.38
N MET A 521 -16.13 -8.50 -19.62
CA MET A 521 -15.19 -7.85 -18.75
C MET A 521 -14.99 -6.39 -19.21
N ARG A 522 -14.09 -5.66 -18.58
CA ARG A 522 -13.63 -4.35 -19.08
C ARG A 522 -12.12 -4.40 -19.28
N ALA A 523 -11.59 -3.65 -20.26
CA ALA A 523 -10.15 -3.56 -20.51
C ALA A 523 -9.78 -2.16 -21.01
N LEU A 524 -8.51 -1.79 -20.88
CA LEU A 524 -8.02 -0.53 -21.41
C LEU A 524 -7.88 -0.61 -22.94
N ASN A 525 -8.25 0.46 -23.61
CA ASN A 525 -8.04 0.55 -25.05
C ASN A 525 -6.55 0.71 -25.37
N VAL A 526 -6.11 0.15 -26.49
CA VAL A 526 -4.82 0.51 -27.07
C VAL A 526 -4.86 1.97 -27.52
N SER A 527 -3.82 2.73 -27.21
CA SER A 527 -3.72 4.09 -27.72
C SER A 527 -3.25 4.06 -29.19
N GLN A 528 -4.02 4.68 -30.07
CA GLN A 528 -3.56 4.96 -31.42
C GLN A 528 -2.76 6.26 -31.41
N VAL A 529 -1.46 6.15 -31.27
CA VAL A 529 -0.55 7.29 -31.44
C VAL A 529 -0.14 7.32 -32.91
N ASN A 530 -0.78 8.23 -33.70
CA ASN A 530 -0.51 8.48 -35.14
C ASN A 530 -0.48 7.22 -36.04
N ALA A 531 -1.03 7.34 -37.24
CA ALA A 531 -1.18 6.24 -38.22
C ALA A 531 0.10 5.51 -38.63
N SER A 532 1.27 5.91 -38.16
CA SER A 532 2.59 5.34 -38.44
C SER A 532 3.27 4.67 -37.25
N LEU A 533 2.68 4.67 -36.06
CA LEU A 533 3.27 4.05 -34.86
C LEU A 533 2.43 2.86 -34.41
N SER A 534 3.10 1.78 -34.03
CA SER A 534 2.45 0.59 -33.44
C SER A 534 1.59 0.98 -32.25
N PRO A 535 0.40 0.39 -32.04
CA PRO A 535 -0.44 0.63 -30.89
C PRO A 535 0.35 0.44 -29.59
N THR A 536 0.17 1.34 -28.64
CA THR A 536 0.84 1.29 -27.33
C THR A 536 -0.17 1.11 -26.22
N CYS A 537 0.28 0.52 -25.12
CA CYS A 537 -0.45 0.44 -23.87
C CYS A 537 0.20 1.37 -22.84
N ALA A 538 -0.59 1.85 -21.88
CA ALA A 538 -0.06 2.60 -20.77
C ALA A 538 1.02 1.82 -20.01
N ASN A 539 1.92 2.52 -19.33
CA ASN A 539 2.89 1.88 -18.45
C ASN A 539 2.17 0.90 -17.51
N ASP A 540 2.79 -0.18 -17.12
CA ASP A 540 2.22 -1.24 -16.28
C ASP A 540 1.14 -2.12 -16.96
N THR A 541 0.87 -1.89 -18.25
CA THR A 541 -0.02 -2.75 -19.04
C THR A 541 0.71 -3.32 -20.23
N THR A 542 0.16 -4.39 -20.77
CA THR A 542 0.71 -5.11 -21.94
C THR A 542 -0.35 -5.20 -23.01
N LYS A 543 0.07 -5.16 -24.26
CA LYS A 543 -0.85 -5.37 -25.39
C LYS A 543 -1.36 -6.81 -25.37
N VAL A 544 -2.65 -6.95 -25.63
CA VAL A 544 -3.25 -8.24 -25.96
C VAL A 544 -3.50 -8.27 -27.46
N VAL A 545 -2.87 -9.24 -28.09
CA VAL A 545 -2.89 -9.46 -29.53
C VAL A 545 -3.91 -10.53 -29.85
N ARG A 546 -4.79 -10.25 -30.81
CA ARG A 546 -5.72 -11.23 -31.35
C ARG A 546 -5.05 -12.01 -32.50
N LEU A 547 -5.18 -13.30 -32.43
CA LEU A 547 -4.73 -14.25 -33.45
C LEU A 547 -5.94 -14.94 -34.06
N PHE A 548 -5.88 -15.24 -35.33
CA PHE A 548 -6.88 -16.01 -36.04
C PHE A 548 -6.27 -17.26 -36.68
N ASN A 549 -6.83 -18.41 -36.38
CA ASN A 549 -6.46 -19.68 -36.99
C ASN A 549 -7.37 -19.97 -38.20
N ARG A 550 -6.80 -20.03 -39.40
CA ARG A 550 -7.54 -20.21 -40.63
C ARG A 550 -8.06 -21.65 -40.81
N THR A 551 -7.45 -22.62 -40.16
CA THR A 551 -7.84 -24.03 -40.26
C THR A 551 -8.96 -24.40 -39.30
N THR A 552 -8.84 -23.96 -38.03
CA THR A 552 -9.84 -24.27 -37.00
C THR A 552 -10.92 -23.19 -36.87
N ILE A 553 -10.80 -22.10 -37.63
CA ILE A 553 -11.68 -20.93 -37.61
C ILE A 553 -11.93 -20.51 -36.15
N ASN A 554 -10.84 -20.19 -35.47
CA ASN A 554 -10.88 -19.82 -34.04
C ASN A 554 -9.95 -18.66 -33.74
N HIS A 555 -10.39 -17.76 -32.84
CA HIS A 555 -9.55 -16.69 -32.32
C HIS A 555 -8.84 -17.11 -31.05
N ARG A 556 -7.66 -16.55 -30.84
CA ARG A 556 -6.89 -16.66 -29.61
C ARG A 556 -6.37 -15.28 -29.22
N TYR A 557 -6.26 -15.02 -27.91
CA TYR A 557 -5.86 -13.74 -27.37
C TYR A 557 -4.67 -13.93 -26.42
N LEU A 558 -3.54 -13.31 -26.76
CA LEU A 558 -2.28 -13.47 -26.04
C LEU A 558 -1.69 -12.12 -25.70
N THR A 559 -1.08 -11.99 -24.53
CA THR A 559 -0.23 -10.82 -24.24
C THR A 559 1.03 -10.84 -25.11
N ASP A 560 1.68 -9.69 -25.31
CA ASP A 560 2.95 -9.61 -26.06
C ASP A 560 4.00 -10.58 -25.50
N SER A 561 4.11 -10.70 -24.19
CA SER A 561 5.05 -11.62 -23.55
C SER A 561 4.70 -13.09 -23.79
N GLN A 562 3.42 -13.45 -23.76
CA GLN A 562 2.95 -14.80 -24.08
C GLN A 562 3.20 -15.14 -25.55
N LEU A 563 2.92 -14.18 -26.45
CA LEU A 563 3.16 -14.35 -27.88
C LEU A 563 4.65 -14.52 -28.20
N ALA A 564 5.52 -13.77 -27.53
CA ALA A 564 6.96 -13.86 -27.72
C ALA A 564 7.57 -15.21 -27.31
N LEU A 565 6.90 -15.95 -26.42
CA LEU A 565 7.31 -17.29 -25.99
C LEU A 565 6.80 -18.42 -26.92
N MET A 566 5.99 -18.08 -27.91
CA MET A 566 5.36 -19.07 -28.79
C MET A 566 5.94 -19.07 -30.20
N THR A 567 6.14 -20.26 -30.73
CA THR A 567 6.33 -20.46 -32.18
C THR A 567 4.95 -20.62 -32.79
N LEU A 568 4.51 -19.62 -33.57
CA LEU A 568 3.24 -19.68 -34.26
C LEU A 568 3.34 -20.62 -35.46
N ALA A 569 2.41 -21.56 -35.52
CA ALA A 569 2.26 -22.42 -36.71
C ALA A 569 1.69 -21.61 -37.91
N PRO A 570 1.96 -22.02 -39.15
CA PRO A 570 1.62 -21.24 -40.34
C PRO A 570 0.13 -20.90 -40.53
N GLU A 571 -0.76 -21.67 -39.92
CA GLU A 571 -2.21 -21.45 -39.95
C GLU A 571 -2.68 -20.27 -39.10
N TRP A 572 -1.82 -19.73 -38.25
CA TRP A 572 -2.14 -18.56 -37.44
C TRP A 572 -1.77 -17.27 -38.16
N THR A 573 -2.69 -16.31 -38.13
CA THR A 573 -2.45 -14.92 -38.53
C THR A 573 -2.61 -14.00 -37.36
N VAL A 574 -1.81 -12.95 -37.31
CA VAL A 574 -1.87 -11.91 -36.30
C VAL A 574 -2.80 -10.80 -36.80
N ASP A 575 -3.94 -10.60 -36.12
CA ASP A 575 -4.88 -9.51 -36.47
C ASP A 575 -4.43 -8.18 -35.92
N GLY A 576 -3.63 -8.18 -34.86
CA GLY A 576 -3.11 -6.98 -34.20
C GLY A 576 -3.50 -6.85 -32.74
N ALA A 577 -3.02 -5.79 -32.11
CA ALA A 577 -3.35 -5.48 -30.71
C ALA A 577 -4.78 -4.93 -30.61
N VAL A 578 -5.57 -5.49 -29.71
CA VAL A 578 -7.01 -5.19 -29.58
C VAL A 578 -7.38 -4.51 -28.27
N TYR A 579 -6.65 -4.76 -27.20
CA TYR A 579 -6.81 -4.07 -25.91
C TYR A 579 -5.54 -4.20 -25.06
N CYS A 580 -5.52 -3.54 -23.90
CA CYS A 580 -4.44 -3.62 -22.94
C CYS A 580 -4.91 -4.36 -21.67
N ALA A 581 -4.13 -5.34 -21.25
CA ALA A 581 -4.28 -6.06 -19.98
C ALA A 581 -3.21 -5.61 -18.99
N ALA A 582 -3.42 -5.81 -17.68
CA ALA A 582 -2.37 -5.59 -16.70
C ALA A 582 -1.22 -6.60 -16.91
N LYS A 583 0.03 -6.16 -16.70
CA LYS A 583 1.19 -7.05 -16.77
C LYS A 583 1.09 -8.10 -15.64
N TYR A 584 1.24 -9.36 -16.03
CA TYR A 584 1.42 -10.46 -15.10
C TYR A 584 2.92 -10.68 -14.93
N GLU A 585 3.45 -10.46 -13.75
CA GLU A 585 4.77 -10.99 -13.40
C GLU A 585 4.55 -12.39 -12.80
N ASN A 586 5.03 -13.41 -13.50
CA ASN A 586 5.02 -14.80 -13.03
C ASN A 586 5.96 -15.00 -11.85
#